data_c60c5fdab053c6480ade877060d05b00
#
_entry.id   c60c5fdab053c6480ade877060d05b00
#
_cell.length_a   1.000
_cell.length_b   1.000
_cell.length_c   1.000
_cell.angle_alpha   90.00
_cell.angle_beta   90.00
_cell.angle_gamma   90.00
#
_symmetry.space_group_name_H-M   'P 1'
#
loop_
_entity.id
_entity.type
_entity.pdbx_description
1 polymer ?
#
loop_
_entity_poly.entity_id
_entity_poly.type
_entity_poly.pdbx_seq_one_letter_code
_entity_poly.pdbx_strand_id
1 'polypeptide(L)'
;MVKSDIEIAQAAKLAPIGDIAATLGLGPDDLEPYGRTKAKVRMETIEALRGRPDGALVLVTAMTPTPAGEGKSTLTVGLGDAFRTIGRRAVVAIREPSLGPCFGIKGGAAGGGYAQVMPMEEINLHFTGDFHAITSAHNLLAAALDNHIFQGNAQHLDPRRVTWKRVLDMNDRALRYVVLGLGGPVNGVPRESGFEITVASELMAILCLARDLADLKSRIARIVVGERPDGSVVTASDLGVAGALTVLLKEAIKPNLVQTLEGTPAFVHGGPFGNIAHGCNSLMATRLALKLADVVVTEAGFASDLGAEKFFDIKCRAGGLEPAAAVVVATVRALKMHGGVAREALGSEDVGAVVRGLDNLAKHVENVQQFGVPVVVALNHFLKDTDAEVAAVMQACATWGVPAQVARVWEQGGAGGVLLARAIDEVMTAKVPGKFKMLYPDDMPLEQKIRTIATALYGADGVVIMPAAQTKLAKFAALGYGRLPVCMAKTQNSLSDDPKQLGRPRGFTVTVRDVKLAAGAGFVIAYLGDIMTMPGLPKKPAAESIDIDANGRVVGLF
;
A
#
# COMPACT_ATOMS: atom_id res chain seq x y z
N MET A 1 7.52 -19.79 -26.79
CA MET A 1 6.57 -18.81 -26.19
C MET A 1 7.05 -18.48 -24.80
N VAL A 2 6.97 -17.24 -24.39
CA VAL A 2 7.22 -16.83 -23.00
C VAL A 2 6.03 -17.33 -22.18
N LYS A 3 6.28 -18.03 -21.06
CA LYS A 3 5.24 -18.50 -20.17
C LYS A 3 4.56 -17.31 -19.46
N SER A 4 3.27 -17.40 -19.24
CA SER A 4 2.52 -16.44 -18.41
C SER A 4 2.89 -16.59 -16.93
N ASP A 5 2.57 -15.57 -16.12
CA ASP A 5 2.88 -15.58 -14.68
C ASP A 5 2.21 -16.77 -13.97
N ILE A 6 0.95 -17.09 -14.33
CA ILE A 6 0.24 -18.24 -13.76
C ILE A 6 0.84 -19.59 -14.20
N GLU A 7 1.30 -19.73 -15.44
CA GLU A 7 1.96 -20.95 -15.92
C GLU A 7 3.30 -21.19 -15.19
N ILE A 8 4.05 -20.13 -14.90
CA ILE A 8 5.28 -20.19 -14.11
C ILE A 8 4.93 -20.62 -12.69
N ALA A 9 3.93 -20.00 -12.07
CA ALA A 9 3.48 -20.29 -10.71
C ALA A 9 3.01 -21.74 -10.56
N GLN A 10 2.17 -22.24 -11.49
CA GLN A 10 1.64 -23.60 -11.46
C GLN A 10 2.69 -24.68 -11.72
N ALA A 11 3.79 -24.36 -12.38
CA ALA A 11 4.92 -25.26 -12.58
C ALA A 11 5.87 -25.33 -11.38
N ALA A 12 5.74 -24.44 -10.41
CA ALA A 12 6.64 -24.33 -9.27
C ALA A 12 6.48 -25.49 -8.27
N LYS A 13 7.60 -25.94 -7.72
CA LYS A 13 7.64 -26.92 -6.63
C LYS A 13 7.92 -26.20 -5.31
N LEU A 14 6.86 -25.95 -4.53
CA LEU A 14 6.96 -25.22 -3.29
C LEU A 14 7.45 -26.10 -2.14
N ALA A 15 8.34 -25.57 -1.31
CA ALA A 15 8.74 -26.18 -0.06
C ALA A 15 7.56 -26.17 0.95
N PRO A 16 7.50 -27.12 1.90
CA PRO A 16 6.62 -27.01 3.04
C PRO A 16 6.89 -25.73 3.83
N ILE A 17 5.83 -25.08 4.33
CA ILE A 17 5.99 -23.81 5.03
C ILE A 17 6.82 -23.92 6.30
N GLY A 18 6.83 -25.11 6.94
CA GLY A 18 7.71 -25.37 8.08
C GLY A 18 9.19 -25.29 7.73
N ASP A 19 9.60 -25.75 6.53
CA ASP A 19 10.99 -25.67 6.07
C ASP A 19 11.40 -24.21 5.82
N ILE A 20 10.49 -23.42 5.26
CA ILE A 20 10.68 -21.97 5.08
C ILE A 20 10.82 -21.27 6.44
N ALA A 21 9.94 -21.57 7.39
CA ALA A 21 9.98 -21.03 8.74
C ALA A 21 11.28 -21.39 9.47
N ALA A 22 11.78 -22.61 9.30
CA ALA A 22 13.03 -23.05 9.89
C ALA A 22 14.25 -22.20 9.43
N THR A 23 14.23 -21.66 8.20
CA THR A 23 15.27 -20.74 7.71
C THR A 23 15.30 -19.41 8.48
N LEU A 24 14.19 -19.07 9.15
CA LEU A 24 14.05 -17.90 10.03
C LEU A 24 14.28 -18.23 11.51
N GLY A 25 14.55 -19.50 11.83
CA GLY A 25 14.68 -19.99 13.19
C GLY A 25 13.34 -20.12 13.93
N LEU A 26 12.24 -20.30 13.18
CA LEU A 26 10.91 -20.57 13.72
C LEU A 26 10.63 -22.07 13.69
N GLY A 27 10.09 -22.61 14.79
CA GLY A 27 9.68 -24.00 14.94
C GLY A 27 8.18 -24.20 14.65
N PRO A 28 7.72 -25.47 14.68
CA PRO A 28 6.29 -25.79 14.48
C PRO A 28 5.36 -25.08 15.49
N ASP A 29 5.80 -24.89 16.74
CA ASP A 29 5.02 -24.25 17.80
C ASP A 29 4.89 -22.74 17.62
N ASP A 30 5.67 -22.13 16.73
CA ASP A 30 5.61 -20.70 16.38
C ASP A 30 4.56 -20.39 15.33
N LEU A 31 3.98 -21.42 14.72
CA LEU A 31 3.13 -21.31 13.52
C LEU A 31 1.72 -21.84 13.76
N GLU A 32 0.80 -21.27 13.01
CA GLU A 32 -0.55 -21.80 12.76
C GLU A 32 -0.66 -22.14 11.27
N PRO A 33 -0.55 -23.42 10.86
CA PRO A 33 -0.55 -23.80 9.45
C PRO A 33 -1.91 -23.57 8.77
N TYR A 34 -1.86 -22.98 7.57
CA TYR A 34 -2.98 -22.85 6.65
C TYR A 34 -2.72 -23.70 5.40
N GLY A 35 -2.72 -25.00 5.56
CA GLY A 35 -2.29 -25.97 4.55
C GLY A 35 -0.77 -26.13 4.51
N ARG A 36 -0.25 -26.62 3.36
CA ARG A 36 1.17 -27.02 3.24
C ARG A 36 2.12 -25.82 3.04
N THR A 37 1.66 -24.76 2.39
CA THR A 37 2.51 -23.70 1.83
C THR A 37 2.29 -22.33 2.46
N LYS A 38 1.41 -22.22 3.46
CA LYS A 38 1.07 -21.00 4.17
C LYS A 38 0.97 -21.25 5.67
N ALA A 39 1.31 -20.25 6.48
CA ALA A 39 1.06 -20.26 7.92
C ALA A 39 0.88 -18.85 8.44
N LYS A 40 0.19 -18.68 9.56
CA LYS A 40 0.27 -17.46 10.38
C LYS A 40 1.32 -17.63 11.46
N VAL A 41 2.02 -16.55 11.81
CA VAL A 41 2.93 -16.54 12.95
C VAL A 41 2.14 -16.20 14.22
N ARG A 42 2.33 -16.98 15.26
CA ARG A 42 1.61 -16.83 16.54
C ARG A 42 1.96 -15.53 17.24
N MET A 43 1.00 -14.95 17.95
CA MET A 43 1.20 -13.71 18.69
C MET A 43 2.25 -13.85 19.81
N GLU A 44 2.28 -15.00 20.47
CA GLU A 44 3.26 -15.32 21.53
C GLU A 44 4.68 -15.30 20.98
N THR A 45 4.90 -15.84 19.78
CA THR A 45 6.19 -15.81 19.08
C THR A 45 6.59 -14.38 18.72
N ILE A 46 5.66 -13.58 18.18
CA ILE A 46 5.91 -12.17 17.84
C ILE A 46 6.34 -11.39 19.08
N GLU A 47 5.67 -11.61 20.21
CA GLU A 47 6.01 -10.97 21.48
C GLU A 47 7.39 -11.40 22.00
N ALA A 48 7.68 -12.70 21.96
CA ALA A 48 8.97 -13.24 22.39
C ALA A 48 10.16 -12.69 21.55
N LEU A 49 9.92 -12.38 20.28
CA LEU A 49 10.94 -11.84 19.38
C LEU A 49 11.14 -10.32 19.52
N ARG A 50 10.26 -9.60 20.23
CA ARG A 50 10.25 -8.12 20.32
C ARG A 50 11.59 -7.52 20.74
N GLY A 51 12.32 -8.20 21.62
CA GLY A 51 13.63 -7.75 22.13
C GLY A 51 14.82 -8.00 21.21
N ARG A 52 14.66 -8.73 20.11
CA ARG A 52 15.77 -8.97 19.17
C ARG A 52 16.18 -7.69 18.45
N PRO A 53 17.47 -7.53 18.04
CA PRO A 53 17.88 -6.42 17.19
C PRO A 53 17.14 -6.46 15.85
N ASP A 54 16.92 -5.29 15.27
CA ASP A 54 16.33 -5.16 13.94
C ASP A 54 17.36 -5.35 12.84
N GLY A 55 16.96 -6.01 11.74
CA GLY A 55 17.67 -5.98 10.49
C GLY A 55 17.48 -4.65 9.74
N ALA A 56 18.10 -4.52 8.59
CA ALA A 56 17.98 -3.34 7.73
C ALA A 56 16.64 -3.35 6.96
N LEU A 57 15.95 -2.20 6.94
CA LEU A 57 14.70 -2.01 6.21
C LEU A 57 14.97 -1.31 4.88
N VAL A 58 14.64 -1.96 3.77
CA VAL A 58 14.76 -1.42 2.42
C VAL A 58 13.36 -1.16 1.85
N LEU A 59 13.08 0.10 1.50
CA LEU A 59 11.83 0.50 0.86
C LEU A 59 11.98 0.47 -0.66
N VAL A 60 11.07 -0.20 -1.36
CA VAL A 60 10.92 -0.09 -2.83
C VAL A 60 9.75 0.84 -3.14
N THR A 61 10.05 1.93 -3.83
CA THR A 61 9.10 2.89 -4.38
C THR A 61 9.36 3.06 -5.88
N ALA A 62 8.72 4.01 -6.54
CA ALA A 62 8.89 4.22 -7.98
C ALA A 62 8.80 5.69 -8.37
N MET A 63 9.15 5.99 -9.63
CA MET A 63 8.74 7.22 -10.31
C MET A 63 7.23 7.21 -10.58
N THR A 64 6.66 8.32 -11.05
CA THR A 64 5.22 8.40 -11.40
C THR A 64 4.82 7.25 -12.33
N PRO A 65 3.83 6.40 -11.96
CA PRO A 65 3.50 5.20 -12.71
C PRO A 65 2.78 5.51 -14.03
N THR A 66 2.91 4.58 -14.96
CA THR A 66 2.14 4.52 -16.20
C THR A 66 0.97 3.53 -16.07
N PRO A 67 -0.01 3.55 -16.99
CA PRO A 67 -1.08 2.54 -17.02
C PRO A 67 -0.58 1.09 -17.16
N ALA A 68 0.64 0.90 -17.66
CA ALA A 68 1.24 -0.44 -17.81
C ALA A 68 1.88 -0.97 -16.51
N GLY A 69 2.03 -0.12 -15.49
CA GLY A 69 2.74 -0.43 -14.25
C GLY A 69 4.26 -0.46 -14.41
N GLU A 70 4.99 -0.29 -13.31
CA GLU A 70 6.47 -0.19 -13.33
C GLU A 70 7.16 -1.46 -12.80
N GLY A 71 6.41 -2.51 -12.51
CA GLY A 71 6.94 -3.78 -11.99
C GLY A 71 7.53 -3.68 -10.59
N LYS A 72 7.08 -2.74 -9.76
CA LYS A 72 7.59 -2.50 -8.41
C LYS A 72 7.49 -3.74 -7.53
N SER A 73 6.35 -4.43 -7.49
CA SER A 73 6.17 -5.65 -6.67
C SER A 73 7.07 -6.79 -7.17
N THR A 74 7.18 -6.96 -8.49
CA THR A 74 8.12 -7.91 -9.11
C THR A 74 9.56 -7.62 -8.68
N LEU A 75 9.97 -6.34 -8.72
CA LEU A 75 11.31 -5.94 -8.25
C LEU A 75 11.50 -6.19 -6.76
N THR A 76 10.48 -5.91 -5.93
CA THR A 76 10.53 -6.13 -4.48
C THR A 76 10.78 -7.60 -4.17
N VAL A 77 10.07 -8.50 -4.83
CA VAL A 77 10.23 -9.95 -4.65
C VAL A 77 11.59 -10.42 -5.15
N GLY A 78 11.95 -10.10 -6.40
CA GLY A 78 13.24 -10.50 -6.97
C GLY A 78 14.44 -9.91 -6.23
N LEU A 79 14.30 -8.74 -5.62
CA LEU A 79 15.34 -8.16 -4.78
C LEU A 79 15.52 -8.95 -3.45
N GLY A 80 14.42 -9.47 -2.87
CA GLY A 80 14.51 -10.39 -1.72
C GLY A 80 15.31 -11.64 -2.07
N ASP A 81 15.04 -12.26 -3.22
CA ASP A 81 15.78 -13.42 -3.73
C ASP A 81 17.25 -13.05 -4.04
N ALA A 82 17.49 -11.86 -4.59
CA ALA A 82 18.84 -11.38 -4.89
C ALA A 82 19.68 -11.16 -3.62
N PHE A 83 19.10 -10.61 -2.54
CA PHE A 83 19.79 -10.49 -1.26
C PHE A 83 20.18 -11.86 -0.69
N ARG A 84 19.30 -12.85 -0.80
CA ARG A 84 19.62 -14.22 -0.40
C ARG A 84 20.78 -14.79 -1.25
N THR A 85 20.78 -14.53 -2.56
CA THR A 85 21.86 -14.96 -3.48
C THR A 85 23.23 -14.38 -3.09
N ILE A 86 23.27 -13.16 -2.54
CA ILE A 86 24.53 -12.57 -2.04
C ILE A 86 24.85 -12.93 -0.58
N GLY A 87 24.12 -13.88 0.01
CA GLY A 87 24.40 -14.44 1.33
C GLY A 87 23.77 -13.69 2.52
N ARG A 88 22.82 -12.77 2.29
CA ARG A 88 22.03 -12.12 3.35
C ARG A 88 20.79 -12.93 3.68
N ARG A 89 20.43 -13.04 4.95
CA ARG A 89 19.10 -13.55 5.34
C ARG A 89 18.09 -12.47 5.03
N ALA A 90 17.32 -12.68 3.96
CA ALA A 90 16.34 -11.71 3.47
C ALA A 90 14.90 -12.18 3.72
N VAL A 91 14.00 -11.23 3.96
CA VAL A 91 12.56 -11.42 4.02
C VAL A 91 11.88 -10.36 3.17
N VAL A 92 10.90 -10.77 2.39
CA VAL A 92 10.02 -9.86 1.65
C VAL A 92 8.77 -9.58 2.50
N ALA A 93 8.36 -8.32 2.60
CA ALA A 93 7.14 -7.94 3.32
C ALA A 93 6.26 -7.06 2.43
N ILE A 94 5.12 -7.60 1.95
CA ILE A 94 4.25 -6.97 0.96
C ILE A 94 2.78 -6.98 1.40
N ARG A 95 1.96 -6.25 0.66
CA ARG A 95 0.51 -6.20 0.87
C ARG A 95 -0.17 -7.43 0.28
N GLU A 96 -1.28 -7.81 0.91
CA GLU A 96 -2.26 -8.73 0.34
C GLU A 96 -3.07 -8.00 -0.74
N PRO A 97 -3.32 -8.60 -1.92
CA PRO A 97 -4.13 -8.01 -2.97
C PRO A 97 -5.63 -8.11 -2.66
N SER A 98 -6.40 -7.13 -3.17
CA SER A 98 -7.87 -7.10 -3.13
C SER A 98 -8.46 -7.82 -4.34
N LEU A 99 -9.58 -8.52 -4.15
CA LEU A 99 -10.30 -9.23 -5.21
C LEU A 99 -10.80 -8.29 -6.32
N GLY A 100 -11.34 -7.13 -5.96
CA GLY A 100 -11.90 -6.21 -6.93
C GLY A 100 -10.92 -5.83 -8.05
N PRO A 101 -9.69 -5.37 -7.77
CA PRO A 101 -8.65 -5.16 -8.77
C PRO A 101 -8.27 -6.41 -9.55
N CYS A 102 -8.20 -7.59 -8.91
CA CYS A 102 -7.85 -8.85 -9.58
C CYS A 102 -8.86 -9.21 -10.68
N PHE A 103 -10.15 -9.05 -10.43
CA PHE A 103 -11.22 -9.28 -11.39
C PHE A 103 -11.51 -8.07 -12.30
N GLY A 104 -10.90 -6.90 -12.02
CA GLY A 104 -11.06 -5.65 -12.75
C GLY A 104 -10.06 -5.46 -13.90
N ILE A 105 -9.07 -4.59 -13.69
CA ILE A 105 -8.08 -4.21 -14.73
C ILE A 105 -6.67 -4.71 -14.39
N LYS A 106 -6.37 -4.86 -13.11
CA LYS A 106 -5.01 -4.94 -12.62
C LYS A 106 -4.69 -6.35 -12.17
N GLY A 107 -3.58 -6.88 -12.68
CA GLY A 107 -2.98 -8.09 -12.15
C GLY A 107 -2.73 -8.01 -10.64
N GLY A 108 -2.64 -9.18 -10.00
CA GLY A 108 -2.42 -9.30 -8.56
C GLY A 108 -1.11 -8.68 -8.08
N ALA A 109 -0.97 -8.54 -6.77
CA ALA A 109 0.19 -7.93 -6.14
C ALA A 109 1.30 -8.94 -5.76
N ALA A 110 1.27 -10.17 -6.29
CA ALA A 110 2.20 -11.24 -5.93
C ALA A 110 3.56 -11.20 -6.68
N GLY A 111 3.83 -10.17 -7.47
CA GLY A 111 4.98 -10.10 -8.38
C GLY A 111 4.63 -10.59 -9.78
N GLY A 112 5.64 -11.00 -10.58
CA GLY A 112 5.46 -11.52 -11.94
C GLY A 112 6.73 -12.18 -12.48
N GLY A 113 6.58 -12.96 -13.56
CA GLY A 113 7.67 -13.74 -14.14
C GLY A 113 8.27 -14.71 -13.13
N TYR A 114 9.59 -14.73 -13.03
CA TYR A 114 10.31 -15.56 -12.06
C TYR A 114 10.47 -14.90 -10.68
N ALA A 115 9.94 -13.71 -10.47
CA ALA A 115 9.94 -13.01 -9.18
C ALA A 115 8.51 -12.89 -8.63
N GLN A 116 7.97 -14.01 -8.12
CA GLN A 116 6.61 -14.13 -7.56
C GLN A 116 6.63 -14.66 -6.13
N VAL A 117 5.65 -14.21 -5.33
CA VAL A 117 5.32 -14.78 -4.02
C VAL A 117 4.27 -15.87 -4.20
N MET A 118 4.47 -17.01 -3.53
CA MET A 118 3.71 -18.22 -3.69
C MET A 118 2.98 -18.65 -2.40
N PRO A 119 1.80 -19.24 -2.48
CA PRO A 119 1.03 -19.64 -3.67
C PRO A 119 0.25 -18.47 -4.30
N MET A 120 0.57 -18.12 -5.54
CA MET A 120 0.07 -16.91 -6.21
C MET A 120 -1.45 -16.88 -6.36
N GLU A 121 -2.07 -17.98 -6.78
CA GLU A 121 -3.53 -18.07 -6.97
C GLU A 121 -4.27 -17.79 -5.66
N GLU A 122 -3.89 -18.46 -4.57
CA GLU A 122 -4.54 -18.31 -3.28
C GLU A 122 -4.34 -16.91 -2.71
N ILE A 123 -3.14 -16.32 -2.87
CA ILE A 123 -2.86 -14.94 -2.43
C ILE A 123 -3.78 -13.94 -3.14
N ASN A 124 -4.03 -14.12 -4.44
CA ASN A 124 -4.85 -13.21 -5.24
C ASN A 124 -6.36 -13.46 -5.14
N LEU A 125 -6.79 -14.60 -4.63
CA LEU A 125 -8.20 -14.99 -4.52
C LEU A 125 -8.64 -15.04 -3.05
N HIS A 126 -8.63 -16.22 -2.44
CA HIS A 126 -8.96 -16.42 -1.03
C HIS A 126 -7.74 -16.93 -0.27
N PHE A 127 -7.06 -16.03 0.41
CA PHE A 127 -5.77 -16.33 1.02
C PHE A 127 -5.90 -17.02 2.39
N THR A 128 -6.05 -16.26 3.47
CA THR A 128 -6.20 -16.77 4.84
C THR A 128 -7.43 -16.23 5.56
N GLY A 129 -8.24 -15.44 4.85
CA GLY A 129 -9.49 -14.89 5.37
C GLY A 129 -9.38 -13.49 6.00
N ASP A 130 -8.21 -12.82 5.94
CA ASP A 130 -8.02 -11.52 6.57
C ASP A 130 -8.94 -10.45 5.99
N PHE A 131 -9.10 -10.41 4.67
CA PHE A 131 -10.04 -9.50 4.00
C PHE A 131 -11.49 -9.78 4.36
N HIS A 132 -11.88 -11.05 4.46
CA HIS A 132 -13.21 -11.42 4.93
C HIS A 132 -13.45 -10.97 6.38
N ALA A 133 -12.46 -11.13 7.25
CA ALA A 133 -12.53 -10.67 8.65
C ALA A 133 -12.72 -9.15 8.73
N ILE A 134 -11.96 -8.39 7.93
CA ILE A 134 -12.08 -6.92 7.85
C ILE A 134 -13.45 -6.52 7.33
N THR A 135 -13.93 -7.15 6.24
CA THR A 135 -15.27 -6.91 5.65
C THR A 135 -16.35 -7.18 6.69
N SER A 136 -16.27 -8.29 7.40
CA SER A 136 -17.24 -8.69 8.42
C SER A 136 -17.25 -7.72 9.60
N ALA A 137 -16.09 -7.35 10.12
CA ALA A 137 -15.97 -6.40 11.23
C ALA A 137 -16.50 -5.01 10.82
N HIS A 138 -16.15 -4.53 9.63
CA HIS A 138 -16.62 -3.25 9.12
C HIS A 138 -18.15 -3.20 8.99
N ASN A 139 -18.72 -4.25 8.42
CA ASN A 139 -20.17 -4.34 8.21
C ASN A 139 -20.92 -4.60 9.52
N LEU A 140 -20.31 -5.27 10.52
CA LEU A 140 -20.87 -5.37 11.85
C LEU A 140 -21.00 -3.99 12.51
N LEU A 141 -19.99 -3.13 12.38
CA LEU A 141 -20.06 -1.75 12.88
C LEU A 141 -21.19 -0.97 12.20
N ALA A 142 -21.34 -1.11 10.87
CA ALA A 142 -22.42 -0.47 10.12
C ALA A 142 -23.80 -1.00 10.55
N ALA A 143 -23.94 -2.30 10.78
CA ALA A 143 -25.19 -2.90 11.25
C ALA A 143 -25.53 -2.47 12.68
N ALA A 144 -24.53 -2.43 13.57
CA ALA A 144 -24.71 -1.97 14.95
C ALA A 144 -25.13 -0.50 15.02
N LEU A 145 -24.57 0.35 14.14
CA LEU A 145 -24.94 1.75 14.01
C LEU A 145 -26.42 1.91 13.58
N ASP A 146 -26.83 1.21 12.52
CA ASP A 146 -28.23 1.29 12.05
C ASP A 146 -29.20 0.70 13.08
N ASN A 147 -28.82 -0.38 13.76
CA ASN A 147 -29.61 -0.94 14.87
C ASN A 147 -29.72 0.05 16.05
N HIS A 148 -28.62 0.76 16.37
CA HIS A 148 -28.64 1.77 17.44
C HIS A 148 -29.63 2.91 17.12
N ILE A 149 -29.62 3.41 15.88
CA ILE A 149 -30.58 4.43 15.43
C ILE A 149 -32.02 3.90 15.54
N PHE A 150 -32.25 2.65 15.12
CA PHE A 150 -33.57 2.00 15.12
C PHE A 150 -34.10 1.75 16.55
N GLN A 151 -33.23 1.34 17.48
CA GLN A 151 -33.60 0.95 18.86
C GLN A 151 -33.63 2.16 19.83
N GLY A 152 -33.96 3.34 19.36
CA GLY A 152 -34.17 4.53 20.17
C GLY A 152 -33.02 5.52 20.22
N ASN A 153 -31.89 5.26 19.54
CA ASN A 153 -30.82 6.23 19.30
C ASN A 153 -30.31 6.95 20.57
N ALA A 154 -29.99 6.20 21.62
CA ALA A 154 -29.56 6.74 22.93
C ALA A 154 -28.33 7.68 22.82
N GLN A 155 -27.52 7.56 21.77
CA GLN A 155 -26.40 8.47 21.53
C GLN A 155 -26.80 9.72 20.74
N HIS A 156 -28.08 9.91 20.40
CA HIS A 156 -28.59 11.06 19.64
C HIS A 156 -27.84 11.29 18.32
N LEU A 157 -27.45 10.21 17.62
CA LEU A 157 -26.79 10.29 16.32
C LEU A 157 -27.76 10.89 15.28
N ASP A 158 -27.33 11.93 14.54
CA ASP A 158 -28.10 12.45 13.40
C ASP A 158 -27.98 11.48 12.21
N PRO A 159 -29.06 10.82 11.75
CA PRO A 159 -29.01 9.87 10.65
C PRO A 159 -28.47 10.47 9.33
N ARG A 160 -28.55 11.80 9.17
CA ARG A 160 -28.03 12.54 8.01
C ARG A 160 -26.53 12.83 8.11
N ARG A 161 -25.93 12.65 9.29
CA ARG A 161 -24.50 12.89 9.58
C ARG A 161 -23.73 11.61 9.86
N VAL A 162 -24.27 10.47 9.45
CA VAL A 162 -23.57 9.20 9.48
C VAL A 162 -22.45 9.20 8.43
N THR A 163 -21.22 8.92 8.86
CA THR A 163 -20.03 8.90 7.99
C THR A 163 -19.55 7.50 7.67
N TRP A 164 -20.07 6.48 8.37
CA TRP A 164 -19.69 5.08 8.21
C TRP A 164 -20.60 4.39 7.19
N LYS A 165 -20.00 3.97 6.07
CA LYS A 165 -20.66 3.20 5.01
C LYS A 165 -20.53 1.69 5.28
N ARG A 166 -20.87 0.86 4.31
CA ARG A 166 -20.56 -0.57 4.25
C ARG A 166 -19.36 -0.84 3.35
N VAL A 167 -18.84 -2.07 3.35
CA VAL A 167 -17.77 -2.45 2.42
C VAL A 167 -18.08 -3.78 1.73
N LEU A 168 -17.51 -3.91 0.53
CA LEU A 168 -17.49 -5.14 -0.26
C LEU A 168 -16.15 -5.20 -1.00
N ASP A 169 -15.46 -6.36 -0.98
CA ASP A 169 -14.18 -6.51 -1.67
C ASP A 169 -14.37 -6.87 -3.16
N MET A 170 -15.14 -6.04 -3.85
CA MET A 170 -15.40 -6.16 -5.28
C MET A 170 -15.62 -4.77 -5.89
N ASN A 171 -15.26 -4.60 -7.17
CA ASN A 171 -15.51 -3.37 -7.92
C ASN A 171 -16.97 -3.30 -8.36
N ASP A 172 -17.79 -2.50 -7.67
CA ASP A 172 -19.21 -2.34 -8.00
C ASP A 172 -19.66 -0.87 -7.92
N ARG A 173 -19.70 -0.20 -9.07
CA ARG A 173 -20.10 1.21 -9.14
C ARG A 173 -21.56 1.47 -8.79
N ALA A 174 -22.43 0.47 -8.89
CA ALA A 174 -23.84 0.60 -8.57
C ALA A 174 -24.08 0.77 -7.07
N LEU A 175 -23.13 0.32 -6.24
CA LEU A 175 -23.21 0.40 -4.78
C LEU A 175 -22.66 1.70 -4.18
N ARG A 176 -22.16 2.65 -4.99
CA ARG A 176 -21.59 3.93 -4.47
C ARG A 176 -22.57 4.72 -3.63
N TYR A 177 -23.85 4.72 -4.06
CA TYR A 177 -24.96 5.37 -3.37
C TYR A 177 -26.15 4.44 -3.34
N VAL A 178 -26.69 4.17 -2.15
CA VAL A 178 -27.85 3.31 -1.92
C VAL A 178 -28.75 3.95 -0.88
N VAL A 179 -30.02 3.60 -0.90
CA VAL A 179 -30.97 3.94 0.17
C VAL A 179 -31.16 2.71 1.04
N LEU A 180 -30.91 2.85 2.35
CA LEU A 180 -31.11 1.82 3.36
C LEU A 180 -32.47 1.99 4.05
N GLY A 181 -32.94 0.94 4.74
CA GLY A 181 -34.13 0.98 5.62
C GLY A 181 -35.47 1.04 4.87
N LEU A 182 -35.52 0.69 3.57
CA LEU A 182 -36.78 0.59 2.81
C LEU A 182 -37.56 -0.67 3.19
N GLY A 183 -38.87 -0.67 2.93
CA GLY A 183 -39.76 -1.82 3.15
C GLY A 183 -40.60 -1.70 4.43
N GLY A 184 -40.71 -0.51 5.00
CA GLY A 184 -41.58 -0.18 6.14
C GLY A 184 -40.84 -0.05 7.48
N PRO A 185 -41.56 0.35 8.54
CA PRO A 185 -40.95 0.77 9.82
C PRO A 185 -40.09 -0.28 10.51
N VAL A 186 -40.34 -1.56 10.25
CA VAL A 186 -39.59 -2.67 10.88
C VAL A 186 -38.17 -2.85 10.29
N ASN A 187 -37.85 -2.19 9.19
CA ASN A 187 -36.58 -2.34 8.48
C ASN A 187 -35.56 -1.23 8.81
N GLY A 188 -35.90 -0.30 9.69
CA GLY A 188 -35.00 0.77 10.13
C GLY A 188 -35.43 2.16 9.67
N VAL A 189 -34.51 3.12 9.75
CA VAL A 189 -34.73 4.51 9.36
C VAL A 189 -34.20 4.71 7.94
N PRO A 190 -35.05 5.11 6.95
CA PRO A 190 -34.61 5.37 5.60
C PRO A 190 -33.54 6.47 5.55
N ARG A 191 -32.39 6.18 4.95
CA ARG A 191 -31.30 7.13 4.77
C ARG A 191 -30.43 6.78 3.58
N GLU A 192 -29.76 7.78 3.00
CA GLU A 192 -28.71 7.55 2.02
C GLU A 192 -27.47 6.92 2.68
N SER A 193 -26.83 6.03 1.97
CA SER A 193 -25.57 5.40 2.33
C SER A 193 -24.83 4.97 1.08
N GLY A 194 -23.88 4.02 1.20
CA GLY A 194 -23.14 3.44 0.09
C GLY A 194 -22.21 2.35 0.56
N PHE A 195 -21.43 1.86 -0.40
CA PHE A 195 -20.35 0.91 -0.15
C PHE A 195 -19.01 1.50 -0.56
N GLU A 196 -17.98 1.13 0.16
CA GLU A 196 -16.57 1.33 -0.21
C GLU A 196 -15.95 -0.06 -0.46
N ILE A 197 -14.84 -0.12 -1.21
CA ILE A 197 -14.11 -1.39 -1.34
C ILE A 197 -13.39 -1.69 -0.01
N THR A 198 -13.26 -2.96 0.36
CA THR A 198 -12.70 -3.37 1.67
C THR A 198 -11.33 -2.75 1.96
N VAL A 199 -10.47 -2.60 0.96
CA VAL A 199 -9.15 -1.98 1.10
C VAL A 199 -9.17 -0.46 1.34
N ALA A 200 -10.32 0.19 1.17
CA ALA A 200 -10.57 1.58 1.54
C ALA A 200 -11.06 1.74 2.98
N SER A 201 -11.40 0.64 3.66
CA SER A 201 -11.88 0.63 5.04
C SER A 201 -10.86 1.24 6.01
N GLU A 202 -11.33 2.05 6.96
CA GLU A 202 -10.50 2.49 8.08
C GLU A 202 -10.02 1.31 8.93
N LEU A 203 -10.82 0.22 9.05
CA LEU A 203 -10.39 -1.00 9.75
C LEU A 203 -9.20 -1.69 9.08
N MET A 204 -9.10 -1.65 7.75
CA MET A 204 -7.90 -2.11 7.04
C MET A 204 -6.66 -1.29 7.44
N ALA A 205 -6.79 0.03 7.47
CA ALA A 205 -5.69 0.91 7.91
C ALA A 205 -5.34 0.69 9.39
N ILE A 206 -6.33 0.52 10.26
CA ILE A 206 -6.16 0.22 11.68
C ILE A 206 -5.39 -1.09 11.87
N LEU A 207 -5.80 -2.18 11.21
CA LEU A 207 -5.11 -3.48 11.30
C LEU A 207 -3.65 -3.36 10.87
N CYS A 208 -3.39 -2.59 9.81
CA CYS A 208 -2.02 -2.38 9.30
C CYS A 208 -1.14 -1.49 10.19
N LEU A 209 -1.73 -0.63 11.02
CA LEU A 209 -1.01 0.27 11.94
C LEU A 209 -1.02 -0.20 13.40
N ALA A 210 -1.79 -1.23 13.73
CA ALA A 210 -1.85 -1.81 15.06
C ALA A 210 -0.52 -2.53 15.41
N ARG A 211 -0.13 -2.41 16.68
CA ARG A 211 1.10 -2.98 17.24
C ARG A 211 0.87 -4.30 17.97
N ASP A 212 -0.35 -4.52 18.42
CA ASP A 212 -0.83 -5.70 19.13
C ASP A 212 -2.37 -5.66 19.22
N LEU A 213 -2.99 -6.67 19.84
CA LEU A 213 -4.44 -6.76 20.03
C LEU A 213 -5.02 -5.64 20.91
N ALA A 214 -4.28 -5.17 21.89
CA ALA A 214 -4.73 -4.09 22.78
C ALA A 214 -4.77 -2.75 22.03
N ASP A 215 -3.72 -2.45 21.24
CA ASP A 215 -3.67 -1.28 20.36
C ASP A 215 -4.75 -1.37 19.26
N LEU A 216 -4.97 -2.57 18.67
CA LEU A 216 -6.05 -2.80 17.71
C LEU A 216 -7.42 -2.42 18.32
N LYS A 217 -7.75 -2.95 19.50
CA LYS A 217 -9.00 -2.64 20.20
C LYS A 217 -9.14 -1.15 20.53
N SER A 218 -8.05 -0.54 21.01
CA SER A 218 -8.02 0.88 21.34
C SER A 218 -8.24 1.76 20.11
N ARG A 219 -7.67 1.40 18.97
CA ARG A 219 -7.87 2.10 17.69
C ARG A 219 -9.29 1.95 17.18
N ILE A 220 -9.84 0.73 17.20
CA ILE A 220 -11.23 0.45 16.83
C ILE A 220 -12.21 1.28 17.67
N ALA A 221 -11.99 1.38 18.99
CA ALA A 221 -12.84 2.16 19.88
C ALA A 221 -12.97 3.64 19.48
N ARG A 222 -11.91 4.22 18.86
CA ARG A 222 -11.87 5.62 18.43
C ARG A 222 -12.48 5.88 17.05
N ILE A 223 -12.89 4.87 16.30
CA ILE A 223 -13.52 5.07 14.97
C ILE A 223 -14.73 6.00 15.13
N VAL A 224 -14.75 7.09 14.37
CA VAL A 224 -15.89 8.01 14.31
C VAL A 224 -16.90 7.49 13.29
N VAL A 225 -18.14 7.24 13.73
CA VAL A 225 -19.20 6.69 12.88
C VAL A 225 -20.20 7.74 12.39
N GLY A 226 -20.23 8.90 13.03
CA GLY A 226 -21.09 10.02 12.67
C GLY A 226 -21.09 11.10 13.74
N GLU A 227 -22.05 12.02 13.67
CA GLU A 227 -22.13 13.19 14.54
C GLU A 227 -23.53 13.34 15.16
N ARG A 228 -23.58 13.98 16.33
CA ARG A 228 -24.80 14.47 16.94
C ARG A 228 -25.25 15.81 16.32
N PRO A 229 -26.49 16.29 16.56
CA PRO A 229 -26.93 17.59 16.06
C PRO A 229 -26.07 18.78 16.49
N ASP A 230 -25.45 18.70 17.68
CA ASP A 230 -24.53 19.72 18.20
C ASP A 230 -23.14 19.69 17.57
N GLY A 231 -22.87 18.71 16.68
CA GLY A 231 -21.60 18.53 16.00
C GLY A 231 -20.56 17.71 16.77
N SER A 232 -20.87 17.22 17.97
CA SER A 232 -20.01 16.27 18.67
C SER A 232 -20.03 14.90 17.96
N VAL A 233 -18.90 14.16 18.04
CA VAL A 233 -18.76 12.88 17.35
C VAL A 233 -19.34 11.73 18.14
N VAL A 234 -19.79 10.68 17.43
CA VAL A 234 -20.15 9.38 17.99
C VAL A 234 -19.12 8.37 17.50
N THR A 235 -18.61 7.54 18.41
CA THR A 235 -17.55 6.58 18.14
C THR A 235 -18.04 5.13 18.24
N ALA A 236 -17.23 4.18 17.76
CA ALA A 236 -17.48 2.75 17.94
C ALA A 236 -17.51 2.35 19.43
N SER A 237 -16.78 3.08 20.30
CA SER A 237 -16.85 2.93 21.74
C SER A 237 -18.22 3.29 22.30
N ASP A 238 -18.83 4.39 21.82
CA ASP A 238 -20.17 4.84 22.25
C ASP A 238 -21.26 3.83 21.87
N LEU A 239 -21.04 3.05 20.80
CA LEU A 239 -21.92 1.94 20.40
C LEU A 239 -21.66 0.63 21.17
N GLY A 240 -20.57 0.54 21.95
CA GLY A 240 -20.24 -0.62 22.77
C GLY A 240 -19.71 -1.85 22.00
N VAL A 241 -19.37 -1.71 20.69
CA VAL A 241 -19.07 -2.86 19.82
C VAL A 241 -17.58 -3.11 19.58
N ALA A 242 -16.69 -2.26 20.09
CA ALA A 242 -15.25 -2.37 19.83
C ALA A 242 -14.66 -3.75 20.17
N GLY A 243 -15.16 -4.42 21.23
CA GLY A 243 -14.76 -5.77 21.61
C GLY A 243 -15.11 -6.81 20.54
N ALA A 244 -16.36 -6.79 20.05
CA ALA A 244 -16.83 -7.73 19.03
C ALA A 244 -16.06 -7.57 17.71
N LEU A 245 -15.78 -6.33 17.28
CA LEU A 245 -14.96 -6.06 16.10
C LEU A 245 -13.54 -6.61 16.26
N THR A 246 -12.94 -6.45 17.44
CA THR A 246 -11.60 -6.98 17.75
C THR A 246 -11.58 -8.51 17.71
N VAL A 247 -12.64 -9.18 18.19
CA VAL A 247 -12.76 -10.65 18.12
C VAL A 247 -12.76 -11.13 16.66
N LEU A 248 -13.49 -10.47 15.76
CA LEU A 248 -13.49 -10.80 14.34
C LEU A 248 -12.11 -10.63 13.70
N LEU A 249 -11.28 -9.71 14.18
CA LEU A 249 -9.94 -9.41 13.66
C LEU A 249 -8.81 -10.15 14.38
N LYS A 250 -9.12 -10.99 15.40
CA LYS A 250 -8.12 -11.66 16.23
C LYS A 250 -7.13 -12.51 15.44
N GLU A 251 -7.62 -13.22 14.43
CA GLU A 251 -6.77 -14.04 13.56
C GLU A 251 -6.14 -13.21 12.44
N ALA A 252 -6.88 -12.23 11.91
CA ALA A 252 -6.41 -11.37 10.83
C ALA A 252 -5.23 -10.46 11.19
N ILE A 253 -4.98 -10.19 12.49
CA ILE A 253 -3.83 -9.38 12.91
C ILE A 253 -2.49 -10.14 12.82
N LYS A 254 -2.51 -11.47 12.75
CA LYS A 254 -1.31 -12.30 12.65
C LYS A 254 -0.75 -12.28 11.23
N PRO A 255 0.54 -11.96 11.02
CA PRO A 255 1.13 -11.97 9.69
C PRO A 255 1.13 -13.35 9.02
N ASN A 256 0.87 -13.38 7.72
CA ASN A 256 0.89 -14.59 6.90
C ASN A 256 2.31 -14.82 6.35
N LEU A 257 2.90 -15.96 6.72
CA LEU A 257 4.18 -16.43 6.20
C LEU A 257 3.93 -17.29 4.95
N VAL A 258 4.65 -16.97 3.89
CA VAL A 258 4.70 -17.67 2.60
C VAL A 258 6.14 -17.65 2.06
N GLN A 259 6.34 -17.96 0.78
CA GLN A 259 7.66 -18.03 0.15
C GLN A 259 7.63 -17.39 -1.25
N THR A 260 8.80 -16.98 -1.75
CA THR A 260 8.98 -16.67 -3.17
C THR A 260 9.12 -17.96 -3.99
N LEU A 261 9.12 -17.85 -5.32
CA LEU A 261 9.46 -18.98 -6.21
C LEU A 261 10.82 -19.62 -5.89
N GLU A 262 11.79 -18.84 -5.44
CA GLU A 262 13.14 -19.29 -5.09
C GLU A 262 13.25 -19.73 -3.62
N GLY A 263 12.16 -19.68 -2.85
CA GLY A 263 12.11 -20.12 -1.44
C GLY A 263 12.60 -19.07 -0.45
N THR A 264 12.67 -17.80 -0.80
CA THR A 264 12.89 -16.73 0.18
C THR A 264 11.63 -16.55 1.00
N PRO A 265 11.70 -16.47 2.35
CA PRO A 265 10.54 -16.20 3.18
C PRO A 265 9.88 -14.87 2.85
N ALA A 266 8.56 -14.84 2.84
CA ALA A 266 7.80 -13.63 2.59
C ALA A 266 6.62 -13.50 3.56
N PHE A 267 6.36 -12.29 4.05
CA PHE A 267 5.13 -11.95 4.77
C PHE A 267 4.19 -11.17 3.86
N VAL A 268 2.98 -11.69 3.71
CA VAL A 268 1.88 -11.03 2.98
C VAL A 268 0.81 -10.68 4.00
N HIS A 269 0.59 -9.38 4.28
CA HIS A 269 -0.31 -9.01 5.36
C HIS A 269 -0.87 -7.58 5.23
N GLY A 270 -2.21 -7.48 5.19
CA GLY A 270 -2.94 -6.24 5.01
C GLY A 270 -2.77 -5.62 3.62
N GLY A 271 -3.72 -4.81 3.19
CA GLY A 271 -3.75 -4.28 1.84
C GLY A 271 -4.39 -2.90 1.68
N PRO A 272 -4.06 -1.88 2.51
CA PRO A 272 -4.69 -0.57 2.39
C PRO A 272 -4.34 0.10 1.07
N PHE A 273 -5.31 0.78 0.44
CA PHE A 273 -5.07 1.53 -0.80
C PHE A 273 -4.07 2.67 -0.60
N GLY A 274 -3.15 2.84 -1.55
CA GLY A 274 -2.09 3.84 -1.48
C GLY A 274 -2.49 5.28 -1.81
N ASN A 275 -3.67 5.50 -2.39
CA ASN A 275 -4.19 6.84 -2.71
C ASN A 275 -5.16 7.41 -1.66
N ILE A 276 -5.69 6.59 -0.75
CA ILE A 276 -6.65 7.00 0.29
C ILE A 276 -6.28 6.54 1.70
N ALA A 277 -5.26 5.71 1.83
CA ALA A 277 -4.67 5.26 3.07
C ALA A 277 -3.14 5.20 2.91
N HIS A 278 -2.41 4.66 3.89
CA HIS A 278 -0.94 4.68 3.85
C HIS A 278 -0.31 3.71 2.83
N GLY A 279 -1.07 2.82 2.19
CA GLY A 279 -0.61 2.05 1.03
C GLY A 279 0.56 1.10 1.26
N CYS A 280 0.74 0.61 2.49
CA CYS A 280 1.83 -0.27 2.88
C CYS A 280 1.29 -1.50 3.62
N ASN A 281 2.06 -2.59 3.63
CA ASN A 281 1.76 -3.74 4.47
C ASN A 281 1.78 -3.38 5.97
N SER A 282 1.37 -4.32 6.83
CA SER A 282 1.22 -4.06 8.27
C SER A 282 2.54 -3.77 9.00
N LEU A 283 2.44 -3.02 10.10
CA LEU A 283 3.53 -2.85 11.05
C LEU A 283 3.95 -4.18 11.68
N MET A 284 2.96 -5.05 12.00
CA MET A 284 3.21 -6.37 12.57
C MET A 284 4.12 -7.19 11.68
N ALA A 285 3.80 -7.30 10.37
CA ALA A 285 4.60 -8.05 9.41
C ALA A 285 6.00 -7.45 9.23
N THR A 286 6.10 -6.12 9.11
CA THR A 286 7.39 -5.45 8.95
C THR A 286 8.28 -5.61 10.18
N ARG A 287 7.74 -5.40 11.39
CA ARG A 287 8.50 -5.57 12.64
C ARG A 287 8.94 -7.01 12.86
N LEU A 288 8.04 -7.97 12.63
CA LEU A 288 8.39 -9.39 12.71
C LEU A 288 9.52 -9.74 11.73
N ALA A 289 9.41 -9.30 10.48
CA ALA A 289 10.45 -9.52 9.48
C ALA A 289 11.81 -8.95 9.91
N LEU A 290 11.83 -7.74 10.47
CA LEU A 290 13.06 -7.10 10.98
C LEU A 290 13.72 -7.89 12.11
N LYS A 291 12.93 -8.60 12.95
CA LYS A 291 13.46 -9.45 14.02
C LYS A 291 14.02 -10.79 13.54
N LEU A 292 13.69 -11.19 12.31
CA LEU A 292 14.01 -12.50 11.75
C LEU A 292 15.08 -12.48 10.66
N ALA A 293 15.34 -11.31 10.05
CA ALA A 293 16.20 -11.20 8.89
C ALA A 293 17.29 -10.12 9.04
N ASP A 294 18.36 -10.24 8.25
CA ASP A 294 19.39 -9.21 8.13
C ASP A 294 18.89 -8.03 7.27
N VAL A 295 18.07 -8.35 6.26
CA VAL A 295 17.47 -7.36 5.35
C VAL A 295 16.00 -7.67 5.12
N VAL A 296 15.17 -6.65 5.26
CA VAL A 296 13.74 -6.71 4.93
C VAL A 296 13.46 -5.82 3.74
N VAL A 297 12.94 -6.40 2.65
CA VAL A 297 12.53 -5.66 1.47
C VAL A 297 11.02 -5.47 1.50
N THR A 298 10.57 -4.23 1.49
CA THR A 298 9.14 -3.87 1.50
C THR A 298 8.83 -2.86 0.42
N GLU A 299 7.54 -2.69 0.09
CA GLU A 299 7.10 -1.71 -0.89
C GLU A 299 6.05 -0.75 -0.33
N ALA A 300 5.93 0.41 -0.96
CA ALA A 300 4.82 1.33 -0.78
C ALA A 300 4.03 1.51 -2.08
N GLY A 301 2.73 1.81 -1.97
CA GLY A 301 1.84 1.97 -3.13
C GLY A 301 2.24 3.13 -4.02
N PHE A 302 2.17 2.95 -5.35
CA PHE A 302 2.48 4.00 -6.35
C PHE A 302 3.92 4.52 -6.29
N ALA A 303 4.11 5.86 -6.26
CA ALA A 303 5.40 6.52 -6.37
C ALA A 303 5.83 7.20 -5.06
N SER A 304 6.99 7.88 -5.09
CA SER A 304 7.56 8.47 -3.88
C SER A 304 6.73 9.60 -3.28
N ASP A 305 5.99 10.32 -4.10
CA ASP A 305 5.10 11.42 -3.71
C ASP A 305 3.81 10.98 -3.01
N LEU A 306 3.43 9.71 -3.15
CA LEU A 306 2.26 9.13 -2.50
C LEU A 306 2.63 8.02 -1.52
N GLY A 307 3.14 6.90 -2.03
CA GLY A 307 3.38 5.73 -1.21
C GLY A 307 4.56 5.89 -0.26
N ALA A 308 5.71 6.36 -0.75
CA ALA A 308 6.88 6.52 0.10
C ALA A 308 6.68 7.64 1.14
N GLU A 309 6.04 8.75 0.77
CA GLU A 309 5.65 9.80 1.73
C GLU A 309 4.86 9.21 2.90
N LYS A 310 3.79 8.46 2.61
CA LYS A 310 2.94 7.85 3.64
C LYS A 310 3.64 6.72 4.40
N PHE A 311 4.55 6.01 3.75
CA PHE A 311 5.40 5.05 4.43
C PHE A 311 6.26 5.74 5.49
N PHE A 312 6.88 6.87 5.15
CA PHE A 312 7.72 7.62 6.08
C PHE A 312 6.89 8.34 7.14
N ASP A 313 5.97 9.24 6.73
CA ASP A 313 5.27 10.15 7.64
C ASP A 313 4.11 9.49 8.40
N ILE A 314 3.58 8.34 7.94
CA ILE A 314 2.52 7.63 8.65
C ILE A 314 3.03 6.33 9.24
N LYS A 315 3.52 5.38 8.42
CA LYS A 315 3.90 4.04 8.90
C LYS A 315 5.16 4.06 9.75
N CYS A 316 6.24 4.70 9.30
CA CYS A 316 7.47 4.81 10.06
C CYS A 316 7.26 5.60 11.35
N ARG A 317 6.50 6.70 11.30
CA ARG A 317 6.11 7.49 12.48
C ARG A 317 5.36 6.64 13.50
N ALA A 318 4.31 5.93 13.09
CA ALA A 318 3.50 5.07 13.98
C ALA A 318 4.30 3.88 14.53
N GLY A 319 5.26 3.38 13.74
CA GLY A 319 6.06 2.20 14.03
C GLY A 319 7.41 2.47 14.67
N GLY A 320 7.92 3.70 14.70
CA GLY A 320 9.31 3.96 15.08
C GLY A 320 10.30 3.24 14.15
N LEU A 321 9.98 3.12 12.85
CA LEU A 321 10.83 2.45 11.87
C LEU A 321 11.79 3.45 11.24
N GLU A 322 13.03 3.01 10.98
CA GLU A 322 14.06 3.79 10.30
C GLU A 322 14.55 3.01 9.06
N PRO A 323 14.16 3.41 7.83
CA PRO A 323 14.64 2.77 6.62
C PRO A 323 16.15 2.98 6.41
N ALA A 324 16.88 1.90 6.12
CA ALA A 324 18.31 1.93 5.85
C ALA A 324 18.62 2.40 4.41
N ALA A 325 17.74 2.11 3.47
CA ALA A 325 17.84 2.54 2.08
C ALA A 325 16.46 2.55 1.41
N ALA A 326 16.35 3.26 0.30
CA ALA A 326 15.20 3.20 -0.59
C ALA A 326 15.62 2.98 -2.04
N VAL A 327 14.82 2.20 -2.75
CA VAL A 327 14.97 1.93 -4.18
C VAL A 327 13.89 2.68 -4.94
N VAL A 328 14.27 3.54 -5.88
CA VAL A 328 13.36 4.21 -6.80
C VAL A 328 13.35 3.44 -8.13
N VAL A 329 12.25 2.78 -8.42
CA VAL A 329 12.07 2.02 -9.66
C VAL A 329 11.77 2.98 -10.81
N ALA A 330 12.51 2.85 -11.89
CA ALA A 330 12.28 3.52 -13.15
C ALA A 330 12.12 2.50 -14.27
N THR A 331 11.41 2.86 -15.34
CA THR A 331 11.33 2.09 -16.59
C THR A 331 11.52 3.00 -17.79
N VAL A 332 12.14 2.51 -18.84
CA VAL A 332 12.32 3.27 -20.10
C VAL A 332 10.97 3.76 -20.62
N ARG A 333 9.94 2.90 -20.60
CA ARG A 333 8.60 3.28 -21.07
C ARG A 333 7.94 4.38 -20.23
N ALA A 334 8.12 4.38 -18.89
CA ALA A 334 7.62 5.45 -18.05
C ALA A 334 8.34 6.77 -18.35
N LEU A 335 9.66 6.72 -18.48
CA LEU A 335 10.45 7.89 -18.86
C LEU A 335 9.99 8.45 -20.22
N LYS A 336 9.83 7.60 -21.26
CA LYS A 336 9.30 8.04 -22.56
C LYS A 336 7.92 8.68 -22.44
N MET A 337 7.00 8.09 -21.70
CA MET A 337 5.67 8.64 -21.49
C MET A 337 5.71 10.00 -20.79
N HIS A 338 6.51 10.13 -19.74
CA HIS A 338 6.72 11.41 -19.06
C HIS A 338 7.53 12.42 -19.89
N GLY A 339 8.26 11.93 -20.90
CA GLY A 339 8.93 12.72 -21.94
C GLY A 339 8.04 13.11 -23.12
N GLY A 340 6.72 12.78 -23.05
CA GLY A 340 5.71 13.21 -24.02
C GLY A 340 5.40 12.20 -25.14
N VAL A 341 5.87 10.94 -25.06
CA VAL A 341 5.54 9.88 -26.03
C VAL A 341 4.17 9.28 -25.72
N ALA A 342 3.32 9.15 -26.72
CA ALA A 342 2.02 8.50 -26.62
C ALA A 342 2.16 7.00 -26.31
N ARG A 343 1.18 6.42 -25.63
CA ARG A 343 1.20 5.03 -25.15
C ARG A 343 1.48 4.02 -26.27
N GLU A 344 0.91 4.24 -27.45
CA GLU A 344 1.01 3.35 -28.61
C GLU A 344 2.42 3.33 -29.20
N ALA A 345 3.21 4.39 -29.00
CA ALA A 345 4.56 4.56 -29.54
C ALA A 345 5.68 4.19 -28.56
N LEU A 346 5.36 3.80 -27.31
CA LEU A 346 6.35 3.48 -26.27
C LEU A 346 7.29 2.31 -26.62
N GLY A 347 6.92 1.48 -27.61
CA GLY A 347 7.73 0.35 -28.06
C GLY A 347 8.86 0.70 -29.04
N SER A 348 8.94 1.94 -29.53
CA SER A 348 9.99 2.44 -30.43
C SER A 348 11.07 3.17 -29.63
N GLU A 349 12.34 3.09 -30.05
CA GLU A 349 13.44 3.83 -29.44
C GLU A 349 13.20 5.34 -29.52
N ASP A 350 13.33 6.04 -28.39
CA ASP A 350 13.34 7.50 -28.32
C ASP A 350 14.17 7.98 -27.12
N VAL A 351 15.48 8.06 -27.31
CA VAL A 351 16.43 8.53 -26.28
C VAL A 351 16.11 9.98 -25.87
N GLY A 352 15.67 10.82 -26.83
CA GLY A 352 15.31 12.22 -26.53
C GLY A 352 14.14 12.32 -25.56
N ALA A 353 13.12 11.46 -25.72
CA ALA A 353 12.01 11.39 -24.79
C ALA A 353 12.43 10.82 -23.42
N VAL A 354 13.31 9.82 -23.39
CA VAL A 354 13.89 9.32 -22.13
C VAL A 354 14.55 10.46 -21.37
N VAL A 355 15.40 11.24 -22.04
CA VAL A 355 16.10 12.39 -21.43
C VAL A 355 15.12 13.43 -20.88
N ARG A 356 14.05 13.77 -21.61
CA ARG A 356 13.01 14.68 -21.10
C ARG A 356 12.27 14.10 -19.87
N GLY A 357 12.03 12.80 -19.86
CA GLY A 357 11.35 12.13 -18.75
C GLY A 357 12.19 11.98 -17.47
N LEU A 358 13.52 12.10 -17.57
CA LEU A 358 14.43 12.06 -16.42
C LEU A 358 14.12 13.13 -15.36
N ASP A 359 13.50 14.25 -15.74
CA ASP A 359 13.10 15.29 -14.77
C ASP A 359 12.05 14.76 -13.75
N ASN A 360 11.16 13.85 -14.18
CA ASN A 360 10.26 13.16 -13.27
C ASN A 360 11.02 12.21 -12.32
N LEU A 361 11.92 11.39 -12.84
CA LEU A 361 12.74 10.50 -12.01
C LEU A 361 13.58 11.27 -11.00
N ALA A 362 14.21 12.37 -11.41
CA ALA A 362 15.01 13.23 -10.54
C ALA A 362 14.17 13.74 -9.35
N LYS A 363 12.92 14.18 -9.60
CA LYS A 363 12.02 14.64 -8.53
C LYS A 363 11.70 13.51 -7.54
N HIS A 364 11.51 12.27 -8.00
CA HIS A 364 11.26 11.15 -7.11
C HIS A 364 12.48 10.75 -6.27
N VAL A 365 13.68 10.88 -6.81
CA VAL A 365 14.94 10.73 -6.06
C VAL A 365 15.05 11.82 -4.99
N GLU A 366 14.87 13.09 -5.38
CA GLU A 366 14.86 14.24 -4.46
C GLU A 366 13.85 14.05 -3.32
N ASN A 367 12.64 13.55 -3.62
CA ASN A 367 11.60 13.31 -2.62
C ASN A 367 12.07 12.35 -1.53
N VAL A 368 12.70 11.25 -1.88
CA VAL A 368 13.22 10.28 -0.89
C VAL A 368 14.38 10.88 -0.11
N GLN A 369 15.27 11.60 -0.77
CA GLN A 369 16.43 12.24 -0.13
C GLN A 369 16.02 13.27 0.93
N GLN A 370 14.85 13.93 0.78
CA GLN A 370 14.34 14.87 1.80
C GLN A 370 14.12 14.22 3.16
N PHE A 371 13.83 12.92 3.19
CA PHE A 371 13.70 12.13 4.42
C PHE A 371 15.05 11.64 4.99
N GLY A 372 16.17 12.01 4.35
CA GLY A 372 17.50 11.58 4.77
C GLY A 372 17.80 10.10 4.50
N VAL A 373 17.00 9.44 3.65
CA VAL A 373 17.18 8.03 3.29
C VAL A 373 18.09 7.91 2.07
N PRO A 374 19.15 7.09 2.10
CA PRO A 374 19.97 6.81 0.93
C PRO A 374 19.16 6.18 -0.20
N VAL A 375 19.41 6.60 -1.45
CA VAL A 375 18.64 6.19 -2.64
C VAL A 375 19.51 5.40 -3.59
N VAL A 376 18.95 4.31 -4.13
CA VAL A 376 19.47 3.58 -5.28
C VAL A 376 18.37 3.57 -6.36
N VAL A 377 18.71 3.88 -7.62
CA VAL A 377 17.78 3.76 -8.74
C VAL A 377 17.84 2.36 -9.32
N ALA A 378 16.69 1.72 -9.47
CA ALA A 378 16.55 0.45 -10.18
C ALA A 378 15.89 0.68 -11.52
N LEU A 379 16.62 0.52 -12.62
CA LEU A 379 16.04 0.50 -13.95
C LEU A 379 15.48 -0.90 -14.23
N ASN A 380 14.16 -1.06 -14.07
CA ASN A 380 13.47 -2.31 -14.35
C ASN A 380 13.38 -2.49 -15.88
N HIS A 381 14.19 -3.40 -16.40
CA HIS A 381 14.41 -3.60 -17.82
C HIS A 381 13.29 -4.45 -18.46
N PHE A 382 12.87 -4.05 -19.65
CA PHE A 382 11.93 -4.78 -20.50
C PHE A 382 12.56 -5.12 -21.86
N LEU A 383 12.06 -6.18 -22.50
CA LEU A 383 12.61 -6.74 -23.75
C LEU A 383 12.77 -5.73 -24.92
N LYS A 384 12.03 -4.63 -24.90
CA LYS A 384 12.06 -3.60 -25.93
C LYS A 384 12.94 -2.40 -25.60
N ASP A 385 13.52 -2.36 -24.41
CA ASP A 385 14.41 -1.28 -24.00
C ASP A 385 15.74 -1.41 -24.76
N THR A 386 16.21 -0.33 -25.37
CA THR A 386 17.47 -0.33 -26.12
C THR A 386 18.65 0.06 -25.25
N ASP A 387 19.85 -0.37 -25.63
CA ASP A 387 21.08 -0.05 -24.91
C ASP A 387 21.30 1.47 -24.83
N ALA A 388 20.91 2.22 -25.87
CA ALA A 388 21.03 3.68 -25.89
C ALA A 388 20.09 4.36 -24.87
N GLU A 389 18.85 3.86 -24.75
CA GLU A 389 17.89 4.35 -23.76
C GLU A 389 18.35 4.02 -22.34
N VAL A 390 18.83 2.79 -22.11
CA VAL A 390 19.39 2.36 -20.83
C VAL A 390 20.61 3.22 -20.45
N ALA A 391 21.55 3.43 -21.39
CA ALA A 391 22.75 4.24 -21.15
C ALA A 391 22.41 5.68 -20.76
N ALA A 392 21.39 6.29 -21.37
CA ALA A 392 20.95 7.64 -21.03
C ALA A 392 20.48 7.75 -19.56
N VAL A 393 19.74 6.75 -19.06
CA VAL A 393 19.30 6.70 -17.66
C VAL A 393 20.48 6.52 -16.71
N MET A 394 21.37 5.58 -17.00
CA MET A 394 22.54 5.29 -16.18
C MET A 394 23.48 6.50 -16.09
N GLN A 395 23.71 7.19 -17.21
CA GLN A 395 24.52 8.41 -17.27
C GLN A 395 23.92 9.54 -16.43
N ALA A 396 22.60 9.73 -16.50
CA ALA A 396 21.93 10.75 -15.70
C ALA A 396 22.06 10.47 -14.19
N CYS A 397 21.83 9.24 -13.75
CA CYS A 397 22.01 8.84 -12.35
C CYS A 397 23.45 9.06 -11.87
N ALA A 398 24.44 8.73 -12.70
CA ALA A 398 25.84 9.00 -12.40
C ALA A 398 26.14 10.49 -12.23
N THR A 399 25.55 11.34 -13.09
CA THR A 399 25.66 12.81 -12.99
C THR A 399 25.06 13.37 -11.69
N TRP A 400 23.98 12.74 -11.19
CA TRP A 400 23.35 13.10 -9.91
C TRP A 400 24.10 12.53 -8.70
N GLY A 401 25.12 11.70 -8.90
CA GLY A 401 25.81 10.99 -7.81
C GLY A 401 24.92 9.94 -7.11
N VAL A 402 23.93 9.40 -7.82
CA VAL A 402 22.99 8.42 -7.30
C VAL A 402 23.33 7.04 -7.89
N PRO A 403 23.63 6.03 -7.07
CA PRO A 403 23.85 4.66 -7.58
C PRO A 403 22.64 4.16 -8.34
N ALA A 404 22.87 3.55 -9.51
CA ALA A 404 21.84 2.97 -10.34
C ALA A 404 22.26 1.61 -10.88
N GLN A 405 21.30 0.68 -11.01
CA GLN A 405 21.53 -0.65 -11.56
C GLN A 405 20.35 -1.08 -12.45
N VAL A 406 20.67 -1.81 -13.51
CA VAL A 406 19.67 -2.48 -14.36
C VAL A 406 19.20 -3.74 -13.63
N ALA A 407 17.89 -3.93 -13.51
CA ALA A 407 17.27 -5.10 -12.91
C ALA A 407 16.49 -5.90 -13.95
N ARG A 408 16.71 -7.23 -13.99
CA ARG A 408 16.07 -8.19 -14.92
C ARG A 408 15.34 -9.30 -14.16
N VAL A 409 14.77 -8.96 -12.99
CA VAL A 409 14.20 -9.95 -12.06
C VAL A 409 12.97 -10.66 -12.65
N TRP A 410 12.22 -10.03 -13.55
CA TRP A 410 11.09 -10.68 -14.20
C TRP A 410 11.54 -11.92 -15.01
N GLU A 411 12.65 -11.81 -15.73
CA GLU A 411 13.19 -12.88 -16.58
C GLU A 411 14.06 -13.89 -15.82
N GLN A 412 14.82 -13.41 -14.82
CA GLN A 412 15.95 -14.13 -14.23
C GLN A 412 15.79 -14.36 -12.72
N GLY A 413 14.64 -14.02 -12.13
CA GLY A 413 14.44 -14.11 -10.68
C GLY A 413 15.49 -13.32 -9.90
N GLY A 414 15.95 -13.85 -8.79
CA GLY A 414 16.96 -13.23 -7.93
C GLY A 414 18.29 -12.95 -8.61
N ALA A 415 18.71 -13.82 -9.55
CA ALA A 415 19.95 -13.61 -10.31
C ALA A 415 19.94 -12.29 -11.08
N GLY A 416 18.79 -11.89 -11.64
CA GLY A 416 18.61 -10.62 -12.34
C GLY A 416 18.67 -9.37 -11.46
N GLY A 417 18.70 -9.53 -10.12
CA GLY A 417 18.76 -8.45 -9.14
C GLY A 417 20.08 -8.35 -8.37
N VAL A 418 21.05 -9.25 -8.59
CA VAL A 418 22.27 -9.36 -7.76
C VAL A 418 23.10 -8.07 -7.72
N LEU A 419 23.30 -7.40 -8.87
CA LEU A 419 24.04 -6.14 -8.91
C LEU A 419 23.32 -5.03 -8.14
N LEU A 420 21.99 -4.99 -8.23
CA LEU A 420 21.17 -4.05 -7.47
C LEU A 420 21.27 -4.35 -5.95
N ALA A 421 21.16 -5.61 -5.55
CA ALA A 421 21.30 -6.01 -4.14
C ALA A 421 22.66 -5.62 -3.57
N ARG A 422 23.75 -5.80 -4.32
CA ARG A 422 25.11 -5.37 -3.92
C ARG A 422 25.20 -3.85 -3.78
N ALA A 423 24.68 -3.08 -4.74
CA ALA A 423 24.68 -1.62 -4.67
C ALA A 423 23.90 -1.10 -3.45
N ILE A 424 22.78 -1.74 -3.10
CA ILE A 424 22.00 -1.38 -1.90
C ILE A 424 22.78 -1.77 -0.63
N ASP A 425 23.38 -2.94 -0.59
CA ASP A 425 24.18 -3.41 0.55
C ASP A 425 25.38 -2.48 0.82
N GLU A 426 26.06 -2.01 -0.22
CA GLU A 426 27.14 -1.01 -0.15
C GLU A 426 26.63 0.30 0.45
N VAL A 427 25.48 0.81 -0.05
CA VAL A 427 24.88 2.06 0.45
C VAL A 427 24.46 1.96 1.91
N MET A 428 23.90 0.83 2.35
CA MET A 428 23.54 0.58 3.75
C MET A 428 24.75 0.49 4.67
N THR A 429 25.87 -0.06 4.18
CA THR A 429 27.08 -0.27 4.98
C THR A 429 28.01 0.95 4.99
N ALA A 430 27.89 1.84 4.04
CA ALA A 430 28.78 2.99 3.86
C ALA A 430 28.73 4.06 4.98
N LYS A 431 27.88 3.86 6.02
CA LYS A 431 27.72 4.78 7.17
C LYS A 431 27.64 6.26 6.75
N VAL A 432 27.00 6.55 5.60
CA VAL A 432 26.79 7.94 5.18
C VAL A 432 25.90 8.63 6.21
N PRO A 433 26.24 9.81 6.71
CA PRO A 433 25.47 10.50 7.73
C PRO A 433 24.20 11.13 7.13
N GLY A 434 23.21 10.30 6.82
CA GLY A 434 21.84 10.73 6.59
C GLY A 434 20.99 10.14 7.72
N LYS A 435 20.62 10.95 8.69
CA LYS A 435 19.69 10.47 9.72
C LYS A 435 18.28 10.59 9.16
N PHE A 436 17.57 9.46 9.12
CA PHE A 436 16.16 9.46 8.77
C PHE A 436 15.39 10.54 9.57
N LYS A 437 14.55 11.30 8.90
CA LYS A 437 13.72 12.34 9.50
C LYS A 437 12.35 12.39 8.87
N MET A 438 11.35 12.77 9.64
CA MET A 438 10.01 13.07 9.15
C MET A 438 9.99 14.39 8.37
N LEU A 439 9.07 14.51 7.41
CA LEU A 439 8.93 15.72 6.61
C LEU A 439 8.43 16.90 7.46
N TYR A 440 7.64 16.62 8.49
CA TYR A 440 7.09 17.60 9.41
C TYR A 440 6.99 17.04 10.84
N PRO A 441 7.05 17.89 11.88
CA PRO A 441 6.85 17.50 13.28
C PRO A 441 5.36 17.28 13.60
N ASP A 442 5.09 16.55 14.71
CA ASP A 442 3.71 16.18 15.09
C ASP A 442 2.85 17.39 15.46
N ASP A 443 3.44 18.42 16.07
CA ASP A 443 2.75 19.62 16.55
C ASP A 443 2.47 20.66 15.45
N MET A 444 2.97 20.45 14.23
CA MET A 444 2.64 21.30 13.08
C MET A 444 1.12 21.26 12.82
N PRO A 445 0.43 22.41 12.60
CA PRO A 445 -0.98 22.43 12.24
C PRO A 445 -1.31 21.63 10.97
N LEU A 446 -2.49 21.01 10.91
CA LEU A 446 -2.91 20.17 9.77
C LEU A 446 -2.78 20.88 8.42
N GLU A 447 -3.20 22.14 8.33
CA GLU A 447 -3.07 22.93 7.10
C GLU A 447 -1.61 23.12 6.68
N GLN A 448 -0.72 23.34 7.63
CA GLN A 448 0.71 23.49 7.33
C GLN A 448 1.34 22.16 6.90
N LYS A 449 0.93 21.02 7.49
CA LYS A 449 1.35 19.67 7.03
C LYS A 449 0.96 19.45 5.56
N ILE A 450 -0.29 19.76 5.19
CA ILE A 450 -0.78 19.69 3.81
C ILE A 450 0.09 20.55 2.87
N ARG A 451 0.35 21.80 3.25
CA ARG A 451 1.21 22.71 2.47
C ARG A 451 2.63 22.17 2.33
N THR A 452 3.22 21.70 3.42
CA THR A 452 4.57 21.14 3.43
C THR A 452 4.69 19.95 2.47
N ILE A 453 3.76 19.00 2.51
CA ILE A 453 3.75 17.85 1.58
C ILE A 453 3.65 18.33 0.13
N ALA A 454 2.69 19.20 -0.16
CA ALA A 454 2.43 19.67 -1.52
C ALA A 454 3.61 20.45 -2.12
N THR A 455 4.22 21.35 -1.36
CA THR A 455 5.34 22.15 -1.87
C THR A 455 6.64 21.36 -1.92
N ALA A 456 6.97 20.60 -0.88
CA ALA A 456 8.23 19.87 -0.82
C ALA A 456 8.25 18.67 -1.78
N LEU A 457 7.19 17.85 -1.80
CA LEU A 457 7.20 16.59 -2.55
C LEU A 457 6.55 16.69 -3.93
N TYR A 458 5.47 17.47 -4.09
CA TYR A 458 4.84 17.61 -5.40
C TYR A 458 5.50 18.69 -6.25
N GLY A 459 6.14 19.68 -5.59
CA GLY A 459 6.70 20.86 -6.27
C GLY A 459 5.64 21.89 -6.61
N ALA A 460 4.50 21.90 -5.89
CA ALA A 460 3.47 22.91 -6.05
C ALA A 460 3.92 24.27 -5.50
N ASP A 461 3.52 25.36 -6.15
CA ASP A 461 3.77 26.72 -5.67
C ASP A 461 2.87 27.11 -4.49
N GLY A 462 1.76 26.40 -4.32
CA GLY A 462 0.81 26.65 -3.25
C GLY A 462 -0.29 25.63 -3.12
N VAL A 463 -1.15 25.84 -2.12
CA VAL A 463 -2.33 24.99 -1.84
C VAL A 463 -3.54 25.88 -1.63
N VAL A 464 -4.61 25.61 -2.35
CA VAL A 464 -5.95 26.12 -2.09
C VAL A 464 -6.71 25.10 -1.25
N ILE A 465 -7.26 25.52 -0.13
CA ILE A 465 -8.15 24.69 0.69
C ILE A 465 -9.56 25.26 0.57
N MET A 466 -10.49 24.42 0.07
CA MET A 466 -11.88 24.84 -0.10
C MET A 466 -12.52 25.17 1.26
N PRO A 467 -13.47 26.13 1.34
CA PRO A 467 -14.04 26.59 2.61
C PRO A 467 -14.64 25.45 3.47
N ALA A 468 -15.29 24.46 2.84
CA ALA A 468 -15.83 23.30 3.54
C ALA A 468 -14.72 22.45 4.20
N ALA A 469 -13.61 22.23 3.48
CA ALA A 469 -12.44 21.49 3.99
C ALA A 469 -11.76 22.28 5.13
N GLN A 470 -11.64 23.59 5.00
CA GLN A 470 -11.06 24.45 6.04
C GLN A 470 -11.88 24.40 7.34
N THR A 471 -13.21 24.48 7.23
CA THR A 471 -14.12 24.33 8.38
C THR A 471 -13.94 22.99 9.08
N LYS A 472 -13.83 21.89 8.32
CA LYS A 472 -13.60 20.55 8.88
C LYS A 472 -12.23 20.44 9.55
N LEU A 473 -11.16 20.98 8.95
CA LEU A 473 -9.81 21.00 9.56
C LEU A 473 -9.81 21.73 10.92
N ALA A 474 -10.45 22.89 10.99
CA ALA A 474 -10.61 23.64 12.23
C ALA A 474 -11.41 22.82 13.29
N LYS A 475 -12.49 22.16 12.87
CA LYS A 475 -13.27 21.26 13.73
C LYS A 475 -12.41 20.10 14.25
N PHE A 476 -11.64 19.43 13.40
CA PHE A 476 -10.77 18.32 13.81
C PHE A 476 -9.71 18.78 14.82
N ALA A 477 -9.14 19.96 14.61
CA ALA A 477 -8.20 20.56 15.59
C ALA A 477 -8.87 20.84 16.94
N ALA A 478 -10.08 21.40 16.94
CA ALA A 478 -10.87 21.67 18.17
C ALA A 478 -11.26 20.39 18.91
N LEU A 479 -11.48 19.27 18.19
CA LEU A 479 -11.76 17.95 18.78
C LEU A 479 -10.49 17.22 19.27
N GLY A 480 -9.30 17.84 19.20
CA GLY A 480 -8.05 17.27 19.67
C GLY A 480 -7.26 16.48 18.62
N TYR A 481 -7.69 16.45 17.36
CA TYR A 481 -7.05 15.71 16.28
C TYR A 481 -6.03 16.54 15.47
N GLY A 482 -5.71 17.78 15.89
CA GLY A 482 -4.81 18.69 15.18
C GLY A 482 -3.36 18.21 15.03
N ARG A 483 -2.93 17.22 15.83
CA ARG A 483 -1.58 16.66 15.79
C ARG A 483 -1.44 15.44 14.88
N LEU A 484 -2.53 14.89 14.34
CA LEU A 484 -2.48 13.72 13.48
C LEU A 484 -1.68 13.98 12.20
N PRO A 485 -0.96 12.97 11.65
CA PRO A 485 -0.38 13.07 10.32
C PRO A 485 -1.47 13.20 9.25
N VAL A 486 -1.09 13.67 8.08
CA VAL A 486 -1.99 13.85 6.94
C VAL A 486 -1.73 12.79 5.88
N CYS A 487 -2.80 12.18 5.40
CA CYS A 487 -2.81 11.26 4.27
C CYS A 487 -3.34 12.01 3.04
N MET A 488 -2.46 12.43 2.14
CA MET A 488 -2.86 13.12 0.92
C MET A 488 -3.45 12.12 -0.08
N ALA A 489 -4.70 12.34 -0.48
CA ALA A 489 -5.43 11.52 -1.45
C ALA A 489 -5.53 12.25 -2.78
N LYS A 490 -4.67 11.88 -3.75
CA LYS A 490 -4.60 12.48 -5.08
C LYS A 490 -4.44 11.43 -6.17
N THR A 491 -4.49 11.86 -7.43
CA THR A 491 -4.14 11.00 -8.57
C THR A 491 -2.71 10.48 -8.46
N GLN A 492 -2.50 9.22 -8.81
CA GLN A 492 -1.17 8.61 -8.89
C GLN A 492 -0.44 8.91 -10.20
N ASN A 493 -1.13 9.50 -11.19
CA ASN A 493 -0.61 9.64 -12.56
C ASN A 493 0.20 10.93 -12.79
N SER A 494 0.27 11.79 -11.79
CA SER A 494 1.00 13.06 -11.86
C SER A 494 1.55 13.43 -10.48
N LEU A 495 2.58 14.25 -10.44
CA LEU A 495 3.02 14.95 -9.23
C LEU A 495 2.01 16.01 -8.79
N SER A 496 1.21 16.59 -9.72
CA SER A 496 0.10 17.50 -9.41
C SER A 496 -1.20 16.75 -9.06
N ASP A 497 -2.28 17.46 -8.82
CA ASP A 497 -3.64 16.93 -8.67
C ASP A 497 -4.38 16.79 -10.02
N ASP A 498 -3.77 17.22 -11.14
CA ASP A 498 -4.26 16.99 -12.50
C ASP A 498 -3.52 15.80 -13.16
N PRO A 499 -4.22 14.69 -13.46
CA PRO A 499 -3.60 13.50 -14.05
C PRO A 499 -3.04 13.70 -15.48
N LYS A 500 -3.36 14.83 -16.11
CA LYS A 500 -2.86 15.17 -17.46
C LYS A 500 -1.51 15.87 -17.46
N GLN A 501 -1.08 16.39 -16.32
CA GLN A 501 0.22 17.03 -16.17
C GLN A 501 1.31 15.99 -15.96
N LEU A 502 1.92 15.54 -17.06
CA LEU A 502 3.00 14.54 -17.04
C LEU A 502 4.36 15.16 -16.71
N GLY A 503 5.37 14.32 -16.48
CA GLY A 503 6.74 14.75 -16.21
C GLY A 503 6.90 15.38 -14.83
N ARG A 504 7.56 16.52 -14.77
CA ARG A 504 7.73 17.34 -13.56
C ARG A 504 7.02 18.68 -13.75
N PRO A 505 5.72 18.78 -13.46
CA PRO A 505 4.96 20.02 -13.58
C PRO A 505 5.54 21.10 -12.66
N ARG A 506 5.44 22.36 -13.10
CA ARG A 506 5.89 23.57 -12.38
C ARG A 506 4.84 24.65 -12.52
N GLY A 507 4.83 25.63 -11.63
CA GLY A 507 3.91 26.76 -11.71
C GLY A 507 2.45 26.36 -11.43
N PHE A 508 2.21 25.35 -10.58
CA PHE A 508 0.87 24.85 -10.30
C PHE A 508 0.52 24.94 -8.81
N THR A 509 -0.77 24.99 -8.54
CA THR A 509 -1.34 24.96 -7.20
C THR A 509 -2.25 23.75 -7.09
N VAL A 510 -2.18 23.02 -5.97
CA VAL A 510 -3.08 21.90 -5.69
C VAL A 510 -4.29 22.35 -4.89
N THR A 511 -5.43 21.69 -5.08
CA THR A 511 -6.69 22.03 -4.41
C THR A 511 -7.17 20.92 -3.50
N VAL A 512 -7.24 21.20 -2.18
CA VAL A 512 -7.90 20.32 -1.20
C VAL A 512 -9.40 20.58 -1.24
N ARG A 513 -10.16 19.61 -1.77
CA ARG A 513 -11.62 19.71 -1.94
C ARG A 513 -12.37 19.36 -0.67
N ASP A 514 -11.92 18.34 0.03
CA ASP A 514 -12.53 17.86 1.26
C ASP A 514 -11.49 17.19 2.17
N VAL A 515 -11.86 16.96 3.44
CA VAL A 515 -11.05 16.21 4.40
C VAL A 515 -11.93 15.23 5.19
N LYS A 516 -11.36 14.06 5.53
CA LYS A 516 -12.02 13.02 6.35
C LYS A 516 -11.12 12.66 7.52
N LEU A 517 -11.73 12.53 8.70
CA LEU A 517 -11.04 12.05 9.89
C LEU A 517 -11.06 10.51 9.93
N ALA A 518 -9.89 9.90 10.01
CA ALA A 518 -9.71 8.48 10.32
C ALA A 518 -9.10 8.35 11.72
N ALA A 519 -9.94 8.60 12.73
CA ALA A 519 -9.51 8.74 14.13
C ALA A 519 -8.93 7.45 14.72
N GLY A 520 -9.47 6.31 14.35
CA GLY A 520 -8.97 5.00 14.73
C GLY A 520 -7.63 4.67 14.09
N ALA A 521 -7.51 4.92 12.79
CA ALA A 521 -6.25 4.75 12.06
C ALA A 521 -5.19 5.76 12.52
N GLY A 522 -5.62 6.95 12.95
CA GLY A 522 -4.75 8.00 13.48
C GLY A 522 -4.14 8.90 12.41
N PHE A 523 -4.92 9.30 11.40
CA PHE A 523 -4.54 10.31 10.42
C PHE A 523 -5.77 11.07 9.88
N VAL A 524 -5.52 12.21 9.24
CA VAL A 524 -6.53 12.97 8.50
C VAL A 524 -6.29 12.77 7.01
N ILE A 525 -7.33 12.41 6.26
CA ILE A 525 -7.27 12.27 4.80
C ILE A 525 -7.62 13.61 4.17
N ALA A 526 -6.77 14.13 3.26
CA ALA A 526 -7.01 15.33 2.48
C ALA A 526 -7.22 14.95 1.00
N TYR A 527 -8.42 15.20 0.47
CA TYR A 527 -8.80 14.86 -0.90
C TYR A 527 -8.46 15.98 -1.87
N LEU A 528 -7.56 15.72 -2.82
CA LEU A 528 -7.12 16.65 -3.86
C LEU A 528 -7.81 16.42 -5.21
N GLY A 529 -8.83 15.61 -5.26
CA GLY A 529 -9.59 15.28 -6.47
C GLY A 529 -10.74 14.35 -6.16
N ASP A 530 -11.41 13.89 -7.21
CA ASP A 530 -12.48 12.91 -7.09
C ASP A 530 -11.87 11.51 -6.92
N ILE A 531 -11.55 11.16 -5.67
CA ILE A 531 -10.96 9.87 -5.33
C ILE A 531 -12.07 8.87 -5.06
N MET A 532 -12.14 7.84 -5.89
CA MET A 532 -13.16 6.79 -5.78
C MET A 532 -12.77 5.74 -4.75
N THR A 533 -13.60 5.60 -3.72
CA THR A 533 -13.49 4.56 -2.69
C THR A 533 -14.25 3.28 -3.04
N MET A 534 -15.06 3.29 -4.11
CA MET A 534 -15.68 2.13 -4.73
C MET A 534 -15.41 2.15 -6.23
N PRO A 535 -14.36 1.46 -6.71
CA PRO A 535 -14.08 1.32 -8.14
C PRO A 535 -15.22 0.62 -8.89
N GLY A 536 -15.33 0.87 -10.19
CA GLY A 536 -16.21 0.09 -11.06
C GLY A 536 -15.42 -0.90 -11.91
N LEU A 537 -16.06 -1.95 -12.36
CA LEU A 537 -15.46 -2.81 -13.39
C LEU A 537 -15.25 -2.02 -14.69
N PRO A 538 -14.15 -2.26 -15.42
CA PRO A 538 -13.86 -1.63 -16.71
C PRO A 538 -14.79 -2.19 -17.81
N LYS A 539 -14.66 -1.64 -19.03
CA LYS A 539 -15.43 -2.12 -20.19
C LYS A 539 -15.15 -3.59 -20.53
N LYS A 540 -13.93 -4.05 -20.32
CA LYS A 540 -13.50 -5.46 -20.41
C LYS A 540 -12.79 -5.80 -19.10
N PRO A 541 -13.49 -6.36 -18.12
CA PRO A 541 -12.88 -6.80 -16.88
C PRO A 541 -12.07 -8.08 -17.07
N ALA A 542 -11.03 -8.27 -16.25
CA ALA A 542 -10.24 -9.51 -16.23
C ALA A 542 -11.12 -10.74 -15.97
N ALA A 543 -12.24 -10.57 -15.27
CA ALA A 543 -13.24 -11.61 -15.02
C ALA A 543 -13.77 -12.29 -16.29
N GLU A 544 -13.74 -11.63 -17.46
CA GLU A 544 -14.15 -12.25 -18.73
C GLU A 544 -13.13 -13.27 -19.28
N SER A 545 -11.89 -13.25 -18.77
CA SER A 545 -10.78 -14.11 -19.23
C SER A 545 -10.36 -15.14 -18.19
N ILE A 546 -10.78 -14.97 -16.93
CA ILE A 546 -10.47 -15.90 -15.84
C ILE A 546 -11.43 -17.06 -15.91
N ASP A 547 -10.90 -18.31 -15.93
CA ASP A 547 -11.68 -19.54 -16.02
C ASP A 547 -10.99 -20.69 -15.28
N ILE A 548 -11.60 -21.86 -15.30
CA ILE A 548 -11.08 -23.13 -14.77
C ILE A 548 -10.97 -24.13 -15.92
N ASP A 549 -9.79 -24.73 -16.11
CA ASP A 549 -9.59 -25.79 -17.09
C ASP A 549 -10.25 -27.12 -16.67
N ALA A 550 -10.22 -28.11 -17.56
CA ALA A 550 -10.80 -29.45 -17.31
C ALA A 550 -10.18 -30.21 -16.12
N ASN A 551 -9.02 -29.76 -15.62
CA ASN A 551 -8.32 -30.35 -14.48
C ASN A 551 -8.53 -29.54 -13.18
N GLY A 552 -9.40 -28.52 -13.21
CA GLY A 552 -9.66 -27.65 -12.07
C GLY A 552 -8.58 -26.60 -11.81
N ARG A 553 -7.70 -26.31 -12.77
CA ARG A 553 -6.67 -25.29 -12.64
C ARG A 553 -7.20 -23.93 -13.11
N VAL A 554 -6.85 -22.90 -12.38
CA VAL A 554 -7.20 -21.52 -12.77
C VAL A 554 -6.40 -21.14 -14.03
N VAL A 555 -7.07 -20.53 -15.00
CA VAL A 555 -6.48 -19.98 -16.22
C VAL A 555 -6.89 -18.53 -16.38
N GLY A 556 -6.09 -17.73 -17.08
CA GLY A 556 -6.39 -16.32 -17.33
C GLY A 556 -6.24 -15.39 -16.12
N LEU A 557 -5.70 -15.86 -15.01
CA LEU A 557 -5.35 -15.04 -13.85
C LEU A 557 -3.92 -14.50 -14.04
N PHE A 558 -3.75 -13.52 -14.93
CA PHE A 558 -2.47 -12.87 -15.33
C PHE A 558 -1.52 -13.70 -16.17
#